data_86c107da64aaea9b99a617c1b98c81f0
#
_entry.id   86c107da64aaea9b99a617c1b98c81f0
#
_cell.length_a   1.000
_cell.length_b   1.000
_cell.length_c   1.000
_cell.angle_alpha   90.00
_cell.angle_beta   90.00
_cell.angle_gamma   90.00
#
_symmetry.space_group_name_H-M   'P 1'
#
loop_
_entity.id
_entity.type
_entity.pdbx_description
1 polymer ?
#
loop_
_entity_poly.entity_id
_entity_poly.type
_entity_poly.pdbx_seq_one_letter_code
_entity_poly.pdbx_strand_id
1 'polypeptide(L)'
;MKNEISVGGNKTGMKASPTEADEMLEIPSLQGVTPVADPDADAIRGRYRAEAEPVGTVPPAATITGVFSSVVHALSGQRMPVLLDKLGERAAFERSGTRLYDALLVRLAADGVLLPEGMTLERVSEMRTQEAQHFALVVEAIEQLGGDPTTQTPCADLAGVQGMGLLQAMSDPRTTLAQALQTLLTAELTDNASWELLIALCGDFGLDELQGRFTQALRHEEEHLQRVRGWLAAVLRTEALGRAH
;
A
#
# COMPACT_ATOMS: atom_id res chain seq x y z
N MET A 1 -3.11 -26.86 -2.66
CA MET A 1 -1.96 -26.22 -3.36
C MET A 1 -0.70 -26.57 -2.59
N LYS A 2 0.39 -26.93 -3.27
CA LYS A 2 1.67 -27.17 -2.59
C LYS A 2 2.21 -25.82 -2.11
N ASN A 3 2.25 -25.62 -0.82
CA ASN A 3 2.83 -24.42 -0.19
C ASN A 3 4.35 -24.52 -0.02
N GLU A 4 4.99 -25.50 -0.63
CA GLU A 4 6.43 -25.70 -0.50
C GLU A 4 7.19 -24.98 -1.60
N ILE A 5 8.21 -24.24 -1.19
CA ILE A 5 9.22 -23.73 -2.09
C ILE A 5 10.01 -24.92 -2.61
N SER A 6 9.86 -25.22 -3.92
CA SER A 6 10.56 -26.33 -4.54
C SER A 6 11.90 -25.88 -5.11
N VAL A 7 12.92 -26.72 -4.90
CA VAL A 7 14.19 -26.61 -5.62
C VAL A 7 13.97 -27.18 -7.04
N GLY A 8 14.14 -26.36 -8.06
CA GLY A 8 13.89 -26.73 -9.47
C GLY A 8 15.06 -26.36 -10.37
N GLY A 9 14.83 -26.46 -11.68
CA GLY A 9 15.81 -26.15 -12.72
C GLY A 9 15.97 -24.66 -13.02
N ASN A 10 15.66 -23.75 -12.05
CA ASN A 10 15.82 -22.31 -12.26
C ASN A 10 17.30 -21.94 -12.36
N LYS A 11 17.69 -21.36 -13.50
CA LYS A 11 19.06 -20.94 -13.80
C LYS A 11 19.23 -19.40 -13.80
N THR A 12 18.24 -18.65 -13.27
CA THR A 12 18.30 -17.18 -13.20
C THR A 12 19.26 -16.74 -12.12
N GLY A 13 20.44 -16.81 -12.21
CA GLY A 13 21.47 -16.33 -11.27
C GLY A 13 22.82 -16.54 -11.90
N MET A 14 23.63 -15.51 -12.00
CA MET A 14 24.92 -15.56 -12.69
C MET A 14 25.81 -16.73 -12.21
N LYS A 15 25.76 -17.09 -10.93
CA LYS A 15 26.50 -18.23 -10.38
C LYS A 15 25.94 -19.58 -10.78
N ALA A 16 24.65 -19.67 -11.12
CA ALA A 16 24.01 -20.92 -11.58
C ALA A 16 24.22 -21.18 -13.08
N SER A 17 24.61 -20.18 -13.84
CA SER A 17 24.87 -20.22 -15.28
C SER A 17 26.16 -19.43 -15.61
N PRO A 18 27.33 -19.87 -15.14
CA PRO A 18 28.58 -19.10 -15.28
C PRO A 18 28.95 -18.84 -16.73
N THR A 19 28.78 -19.81 -17.64
CA THR A 19 29.09 -19.65 -19.06
C THR A 19 28.23 -18.59 -19.73
N GLU A 20 26.91 -18.62 -19.48
CA GLU A 20 25.96 -17.63 -20.03
C GLU A 20 26.17 -16.25 -19.38
N ALA A 21 26.59 -16.21 -18.11
CA ALA A 21 26.91 -14.97 -17.43
C ALA A 21 28.19 -14.34 -18.02
N ASP A 22 29.21 -15.13 -18.32
CA ASP A 22 30.43 -14.66 -18.96
C ASP A 22 30.14 -14.13 -20.36
N GLU A 23 29.33 -14.84 -21.16
CA GLU A 23 28.88 -14.38 -22.48
C GLU A 23 28.11 -13.05 -22.39
N MET A 24 27.21 -12.88 -21.41
CA MET A 24 26.48 -11.62 -21.21
C MET A 24 27.39 -10.46 -20.81
N LEU A 25 28.46 -10.72 -20.06
CA LEU A 25 29.43 -9.71 -19.66
C LEU A 25 30.41 -9.36 -20.80
N GLU A 26 30.68 -10.29 -21.70
CA GLU A 26 31.55 -10.07 -22.87
C GLU A 26 30.86 -9.24 -23.97
N ILE A 27 29.55 -9.37 -24.17
CA ILE A 27 28.80 -8.65 -25.20
C ILE A 27 29.02 -7.12 -25.15
N PRO A 28 28.94 -6.42 -24.01
CA PRO A 28 29.22 -4.99 -23.94
C PRO A 28 30.64 -4.61 -24.34
N SER A 29 31.65 -5.42 -23.97
CA SER A 29 33.03 -5.17 -24.33
C SER A 29 33.32 -5.38 -25.80
N LEU A 30 32.68 -6.35 -26.44
CA LEU A 30 32.76 -6.60 -27.87
C LEU A 30 32.12 -5.51 -28.72
N GLN A 31 31.10 -4.86 -28.20
CA GLN A 31 30.38 -3.79 -28.89
C GLN A 31 30.93 -2.37 -28.61
N GLY A 32 31.97 -2.26 -27.81
CA GLY A 32 32.52 -0.95 -27.43
C GLY A 32 31.53 -0.08 -26.64
N VAL A 33 30.46 -0.69 -26.11
CA VAL A 33 29.48 -0.01 -25.27
C VAL A 33 30.06 0.07 -23.86
N THR A 34 30.83 1.12 -23.61
CA THR A 34 31.03 1.56 -22.24
C THR A 34 29.62 1.86 -21.70
N PRO A 35 29.25 1.40 -20.49
CA PRO A 35 28.05 1.92 -19.82
C PRO A 35 28.30 3.42 -19.56
N VAL A 36 28.01 4.23 -20.55
CA VAL A 36 27.97 5.67 -20.37
C VAL A 36 26.77 5.89 -19.48
N ALA A 37 27.01 6.31 -18.23
CA ALA A 37 26.02 7.11 -17.55
C ALA A 37 25.66 8.19 -18.58
N ASP A 38 24.51 8.05 -19.23
CA ASP A 38 24.12 8.95 -20.30
C ASP A 38 23.68 10.26 -19.64
N PRO A 39 24.59 11.28 -19.57
CA PRO A 39 24.27 12.56 -18.94
C PRO A 39 23.09 13.22 -19.65
N ASP A 40 22.85 12.87 -20.91
CA ASP A 40 21.70 13.37 -21.67
C ASP A 40 20.39 12.72 -21.20
N ALA A 41 20.40 11.44 -20.85
CA ALA A 41 19.22 10.77 -20.29
C ALA A 41 18.81 11.35 -18.93
N ASP A 42 19.77 11.65 -18.06
CA ASP A 42 19.51 12.29 -16.78
C ASP A 42 19.07 13.74 -16.92
N ALA A 43 19.63 14.47 -17.86
CA ALA A 43 19.20 15.81 -18.20
C ALA A 43 17.77 15.83 -18.78
N ILE A 44 17.43 14.84 -19.62
CA ILE A 44 16.08 14.67 -20.17
C ILE A 44 15.09 14.35 -19.05
N ARG A 45 15.41 13.41 -18.15
CA ARG A 45 14.56 13.08 -16.99
C ARG A 45 14.38 14.28 -16.06
N GLY A 46 15.47 15.05 -15.84
CA GLY A 46 15.44 16.27 -15.04
C GLY A 46 14.51 17.31 -15.63
N ARG A 47 14.53 17.47 -16.97
CA ARG A 47 13.64 18.39 -17.70
C ARG A 47 12.19 17.94 -17.61
N TYR A 48 11.89 16.67 -17.89
CA TYR A 48 10.53 16.14 -17.73
C TYR A 48 9.98 16.33 -16.32
N ARG A 49 10.83 16.13 -15.30
CA ARG A 49 10.41 16.36 -13.92
C ARG A 49 10.13 17.83 -13.64
N ALA A 50 10.94 18.74 -14.19
CA ALA A 50 10.76 20.18 -13.99
C ALA A 50 9.54 20.75 -14.76
N GLU A 51 9.21 20.16 -15.89
CA GLU A 51 8.09 20.57 -16.76
C GLU A 51 6.78 19.85 -16.45
N ALA A 52 6.84 18.70 -15.71
CA ALA A 52 5.66 17.93 -15.37
C ALA A 52 4.80 18.68 -14.34
N GLU A 53 3.53 18.78 -14.65
CA GLU A 53 2.54 19.24 -13.70
C GLU A 53 2.12 18.09 -12.74
N PRO A 54 1.66 18.43 -11.52
CA PRO A 54 1.09 17.43 -10.61
C PRO A 54 -0.07 16.68 -11.27
N VAL A 55 -0.21 15.39 -10.97
CA VAL A 55 -1.35 14.58 -11.42
C VAL A 55 -2.59 15.04 -10.66
N GLY A 56 -3.54 15.65 -11.40
CA GLY A 56 -4.78 16.12 -10.82
C GLY A 56 -4.64 17.35 -9.90
N THR A 57 -5.72 17.78 -9.33
CA THR A 57 -5.81 18.90 -8.38
C THR A 57 -6.80 18.55 -7.28
N VAL A 58 -6.62 19.15 -6.11
CA VAL A 58 -7.66 19.13 -5.08
C VAL A 58 -8.73 20.14 -5.50
N PRO A 59 -9.99 19.72 -5.68
CA PRO A 59 -11.04 20.66 -6.07
C PRO A 59 -11.30 21.69 -4.97
N PRO A 60 -11.90 22.84 -5.30
CA PRO A 60 -12.36 23.77 -4.28
C PRO A 60 -13.42 23.11 -3.40
N ALA A 61 -13.57 23.64 -2.18
CA ALA A 61 -14.57 23.11 -1.25
C ALA A 61 -15.97 23.03 -1.88
N ALA A 62 -16.60 21.86 -1.78
CA ALA A 62 -17.90 21.57 -2.38
C ALA A 62 -19.09 22.19 -1.63
N THR A 63 -18.85 22.68 -0.40
CA THR A 63 -19.89 23.26 0.46
C THR A 63 -19.54 24.65 0.95
N ILE A 64 -20.55 25.45 1.30
CA ILE A 64 -20.36 26.78 1.90
C ILE A 64 -19.56 26.67 3.21
N THR A 65 -19.86 25.68 4.03
CA THR A 65 -19.15 25.40 5.29
C THR A 65 -17.67 25.11 5.04
N GLY A 66 -17.36 24.31 4.01
CA GLY A 66 -15.98 24.01 3.61
C GLY A 66 -15.24 25.24 3.10
N VAL A 67 -15.91 26.15 2.37
CA VAL A 67 -15.33 27.42 1.95
C VAL A 67 -14.96 28.28 3.17
N PHE A 68 -15.86 28.42 4.14
CA PHE A 68 -15.59 29.16 5.38
C PHE A 68 -14.44 28.54 6.17
N SER A 69 -14.44 27.23 6.35
CA SER A 69 -13.37 26.49 7.01
C SER A 69 -12.02 26.73 6.32
N SER A 70 -11.98 26.60 5.00
CA SER A 70 -10.75 26.83 4.20
C SER A 70 -10.23 28.26 4.34
N VAL A 71 -11.11 29.26 4.41
CA VAL A 71 -10.71 30.67 4.61
C VAL A 71 -10.14 30.88 6.02
N VAL A 72 -10.78 30.35 7.06
CA VAL A 72 -10.32 30.46 8.44
C VAL A 72 -8.93 29.85 8.60
N HIS A 73 -8.75 28.61 8.10
CA HIS A 73 -7.45 27.93 8.14
C HIS A 73 -6.38 28.64 7.30
N ALA A 74 -6.74 29.18 6.13
CA ALA A 74 -5.80 29.97 5.30
C ALA A 74 -5.31 31.24 6.02
N LEU A 75 -6.17 31.89 6.80
CA LEU A 75 -5.81 33.06 7.62
C LEU A 75 -4.83 32.69 8.74
N SER A 76 -4.88 31.46 9.23
CA SER A 76 -3.92 30.92 10.22
C SER A 76 -2.66 30.30 9.58
N GLY A 77 -2.50 30.40 8.25
CA GLY A 77 -1.37 29.81 7.53
C GLY A 77 -1.52 28.32 7.20
N GLN A 78 -2.64 27.70 7.54
CA GLN A 78 -2.93 26.29 7.28
C GLN A 78 -3.50 26.09 5.86
N ARG A 79 -3.09 25.01 5.22
CA ARG A 79 -3.49 24.70 3.84
C ARG A 79 -4.46 23.51 3.80
N MET A 80 -5.75 23.78 3.97
CA MET A 80 -6.82 22.76 3.92
C MET A 80 -6.73 21.81 2.70
N PRO A 81 -6.38 22.25 1.49
CA PRO A 81 -6.19 21.34 0.37
C PRO A 81 -5.17 20.23 0.60
N VAL A 82 -4.13 20.47 1.41
CA VAL A 82 -3.15 19.43 1.75
C VAL A 82 -3.78 18.34 2.63
N LEU A 83 -4.60 18.72 3.60
CA LEU A 83 -5.33 17.76 4.42
C LEU A 83 -6.33 16.95 3.59
N LEU A 84 -7.10 17.61 2.71
CA LEU A 84 -8.06 16.93 1.83
C LEU A 84 -7.37 15.98 0.86
N ASP A 85 -6.19 16.32 0.34
CA ASP A 85 -5.39 15.45 -0.51
C ASP A 85 -4.92 14.19 0.26
N LYS A 86 -4.49 14.36 1.51
CA LYS A 86 -4.10 13.24 2.38
C LYS A 86 -5.29 12.37 2.81
N LEU A 87 -6.44 12.95 3.01
CA LEU A 87 -7.68 12.18 3.22
C LEU A 87 -8.08 11.41 1.96
N GLY A 88 -7.92 12.00 0.78
CA GLY A 88 -8.12 11.32 -0.50
C GLY A 88 -7.18 10.12 -0.68
N GLU A 89 -5.90 10.29 -0.35
CA GLU A 89 -4.91 9.20 -0.29
C GLU A 89 -5.41 8.07 0.62
N ARG A 90 -5.83 8.43 1.84
CA ARG A 90 -6.29 7.44 2.81
C ARG A 90 -7.51 6.69 2.30
N ALA A 91 -8.52 7.39 1.78
CA ALA A 91 -9.71 6.75 1.21
C ALA A 91 -9.37 5.77 0.07
N ALA A 92 -8.44 6.13 -0.81
CA ALA A 92 -8.00 5.24 -1.87
C ALA A 92 -7.28 4.00 -1.35
N PHE A 93 -6.49 4.15 -0.29
CA PHE A 93 -5.75 3.06 0.33
C PHE A 93 -6.68 2.09 1.08
N GLU A 94 -7.58 2.57 1.94
CA GLU A 94 -8.57 1.76 2.67
C GLU A 94 -9.45 0.94 1.73
N ARG A 95 -9.89 1.57 0.62
CA ARG A 95 -10.61 0.84 -0.42
C ARG A 95 -9.77 -0.27 -1.05
N SER A 96 -8.47 -0.08 -1.16
CA SER A 96 -7.54 -1.10 -1.67
C SER A 96 -7.28 -2.16 -0.62
N GLY A 97 -7.15 -1.82 0.66
CA GLY A 97 -7.06 -2.72 1.80
C GLY A 97 -8.25 -3.67 1.84
N THR A 98 -9.47 -3.14 1.78
CA THR A 98 -10.70 -3.95 1.69
C THR A 98 -10.60 -5.01 0.58
N ARG A 99 -10.12 -4.64 -0.62
CA ARG A 99 -9.96 -5.57 -1.76
C ARG A 99 -8.83 -6.58 -1.56
N LEU A 100 -7.75 -6.19 -0.88
CA LEU A 100 -6.66 -7.11 -0.54
C LEU A 100 -7.16 -8.21 0.39
N TYR A 101 -7.94 -7.86 1.40
CA TYR A 101 -8.57 -8.83 2.29
C TYR A 101 -9.62 -9.69 1.58
N ASP A 102 -10.42 -9.14 0.68
CA ASP A 102 -11.34 -9.91 -0.16
C ASP A 102 -10.58 -10.97 -0.99
N ALA A 103 -9.48 -10.59 -1.63
CA ALA A 103 -8.65 -11.50 -2.40
C ALA A 103 -7.97 -12.57 -1.51
N LEU A 104 -7.53 -12.20 -0.30
CA LEU A 104 -7.01 -13.15 0.67
C LEU A 104 -8.09 -14.15 1.12
N LEU A 105 -9.30 -13.70 1.43
CA LEU A 105 -10.42 -14.58 1.82
C LEU A 105 -10.75 -15.61 0.73
N VAL A 106 -10.77 -15.21 -0.54
CA VAL A 106 -10.94 -16.12 -1.67
C VAL A 106 -9.85 -17.19 -1.69
N ARG A 107 -8.61 -16.80 -1.44
CA ARG A 107 -7.47 -17.73 -1.36
C ARG A 107 -7.59 -18.71 -0.20
N LEU A 108 -7.99 -18.24 0.99
CA LEU A 108 -8.10 -19.06 2.20
C LEU A 108 -9.28 -20.03 2.15
N ALA A 109 -10.32 -19.69 1.39
CA ALA A 109 -11.47 -20.56 1.17
C ALA A 109 -11.16 -21.75 0.24
N ALA A 110 -10.00 -21.79 -0.42
CA ALA A 110 -9.61 -22.90 -1.25
C ALA A 110 -9.24 -24.14 -0.41
N ASP A 111 -9.69 -25.32 -0.84
CA ASP A 111 -9.44 -26.58 -0.15
C ASP A 111 -7.93 -26.86 0.02
N GLY A 112 -7.57 -27.37 1.20
CA GLY A 112 -6.21 -27.81 1.49
C GLY A 112 -5.20 -26.73 1.84
N VAL A 113 -5.65 -25.50 2.12
CA VAL A 113 -4.78 -24.44 2.68
C VAL A 113 -4.66 -24.67 4.18
N LEU A 114 -3.44 -24.99 4.64
CA LEU A 114 -3.13 -25.07 6.06
C LEU A 114 -2.89 -23.66 6.59
N LEU A 115 -3.70 -23.26 7.55
CA LEU A 115 -3.61 -21.94 8.17
C LEU A 115 -2.71 -21.99 9.42
N PRO A 116 -1.88 -20.97 9.66
CA PRO A 116 -1.11 -20.88 10.89
C PRO A 116 -2.05 -20.68 12.10
N GLU A 117 -1.56 -21.03 13.29
CA GLU A 117 -2.31 -20.84 14.52
C GLU A 117 -2.87 -19.43 14.67
N GLY A 118 -4.12 -19.32 15.04
CA GLY A 118 -4.83 -18.06 15.23
C GLY A 118 -5.27 -17.35 13.96
N MET A 119 -4.95 -17.86 12.77
CA MET A 119 -5.51 -17.37 11.50
C MET A 119 -6.77 -18.14 11.16
N THR A 120 -7.91 -17.45 11.11
CA THR A 120 -9.21 -18.03 10.73
C THR A 120 -9.89 -17.15 9.69
N LEU A 121 -10.81 -17.74 8.93
CA LEU A 121 -11.63 -16.97 7.96
C LEU A 121 -12.42 -15.86 8.65
N GLU A 122 -12.97 -16.13 9.84
CA GLU A 122 -13.71 -15.13 10.60
C GLU A 122 -12.83 -13.94 10.97
N ARG A 123 -11.61 -14.20 11.42
CA ARG A 123 -10.67 -13.15 11.83
C ARG A 123 -10.21 -12.30 10.65
N VAL A 124 -9.95 -12.91 9.52
CA VAL A 124 -9.61 -12.19 8.28
C VAL A 124 -10.81 -11.39 7.77
N SER A 125 -12.03 -11.94 7.89
CA SER A 125 -13.27 -11.23 7.54
C SER A 125 -13.57 -10.05 8.48
N GLU A 126 -13.22 -10.17 9.77
CA GLU A 126 -13.30 -9.08 10.74
C GLU A 126 -12.35 -7.94 10.33
N MET A 127 -11.08 -8.23 10.04
CA MET A 127 -10.10 -7.24 9.57
C MET A 127 -10.59 -6.56 8.29
N ARG A 128 -11.07 -7.33 7.31
CA ARG A 128 -11.69 -6.79 6.08
C ARG A 128 -12.86 -5.83 6.37
N THR A 129 -13.66 -6.12 7.39
CA THR A 129 -14.78 -5.27 7.80
C THR A 129 -14.28 -3.97 8.43
N GLN A 130 -13.21 -4.04 9.21
CA GLN A 130 -12.55 -2.87 9.79
C GLN A 130 -11.97 -1.95 8.70
N GLU A 131 -11.30 -2.48 7.67
CA GLU A 131 -10.88 -1.71 6.49
C GLU A 131 -12.05 -0.93 5.84
N ALA A 132 -13.20 -1.61 5.65
CA ALA A 132 -14.36 -0.95 5.09
C ALA A 132 -14.95 0.13 6.01
N GLN A 133 -14.85 -0.03 7.33
CA GLN A 133 -15.23 0.99 8.31
C GLN A 133 -14.26 2.16 8.31
N HIS A 134 -12.96 1.92 8.18
CA HIS A 134 -11.95 2.96 8.05
C HIS A 134 -12.16 3.78 6.76
N PHE A 135 -12.45 3.12 5.64
CA PHE A 135 -12.85 3.80 4.41
C PHE A 135 -14.05 4.73 4.64
N ALA A 136 -15.13 4.22 5.27
CA ALA A 136 -16.32 5.01 5.54
C ALA A 136 -16.02 6.19 6.48
N LEU A 137 -15.17 6.00 7.50
CA LEU A 137 -14.71 7.04 8.40
C LEU A 137 -13.99 8.19 7.66
N VAL A 138 -13.12 7.85 6.72
CA VAL A 138 -12.38 8.84 5.91
C VAL A 138 -13.32 9.59 4.96
N VAL A 139 -14.27 8.88 4.32
CA VAL A 139 -15.31 9.49 3.48
C VAL A 139 -16.10 10.53 4.26
N GLU A 140 -16.58 10.16 5.44
CA GLU A 140 -17.30 11.08 6.34
C GLU A 140 -16.45 12.30 6.72
N ALA A 141 -15.16 12.10 7.03
CA ALA A 141 -14.24 13.19 7.36
C ALA A 141 -14.06 14.17 6.19
N ILE A 142 -13.92 13.67 4.95
CA ILE A 142 -13.83 14.51 3.75
C ILE A 142 -15.10 15.35 3.60
N GLU A 143 -16.29 14.74 3.75
CA GLU A 143 -17.58 15.45 3.66
C GLU A 143 -17.74 16.50 4.76
N GLN A 144 -17.36 16.18 6.01
CA GLN A 144 -17.39 17.12 7.13
C GLN A 144 -16.51 18.35 6.90
N LEU A 145 -15.38 18.18 6.21
CA LEU A 145 -14.48 19.27 5.84
C LEU A 145 -14.92 19.99 4.55
N GLY A 146 -16.06 19.58 3.97
CA GLY A 146 -16.62 20.18 2.77
C GLY A 146 -15.97 19.75 1.46
N GLY A 147 -15.19 18.67 1.48
CA GLY A 147 -14.63 18.04 0.29
C GLY A 147 -15.63 17.11 -0.42
N ASP A 148 -15.21 16.58 -1.55
CA ASP A 148 -15.92 15.54 -2.31
C ASP A 148 -15.11 14.24 -2.26
N PRO A 149 -15.60 13.19 -1.55
CA PRO A 149 -14.85 11.93 -1.38
C PRO A 149 -14.74 11.12 -2.67
N THR A 150 -15.44 11.50 -3.74
CA THR A 150 -15.35 10.85 -5.05
C THR A 150 -14.25 11.43 -5.93
N THR A 151 -13.61 12.51 -5.48
CA THR A 151 -12.55 13.16 -6.23
C THR A 151 -11.27 12.36 -6.19
N GLN A 152 -10.63 12.21 -7.35
CA GLN A 152 -9.29 11.68 -7.45
C GLN A 152 -8.27 12.80 -7.24
N THR A 153 -7.77 12.93 -6.02
CA THR A 153 -6.73 13.89 -5.69
C THR A 153 -5.34 13.36 -6.09
N PRO A 154 -4.29 14.21 -6.17
CA PRO A 154 -2.95 13.75 -6.52
C PRO A 154 -2.42 12.61 -5.67
N CYS A 155 -2.60 12.68 -4.34
CA CYS A 155 -2.17 11.62 -3.44
C CYS A 155 -3.07 10.38 -3.52
N ALA A 156 -4.36 10.52 -3.84
CA ALA A 156 -5.26 9.39 -4.11
C ALA A 156 -4.84 8.64 -5.38
N ASP A 157 -4.43 9.34 -6.43
CA ASP A 157 -3.87 8.73 -7.64
C ASP A 157 -2.60 7.95 -7.34
N LEU A 158 -1.67 8.55 -6.60
CA LEU A 158 -0.44 7.91 -6.15
C LEU A 158 -0.73 6.63 -5.36
N ALA A 159 -1.64 6.68 -4.38
CA ALA A 159 -2.03 5.50 -3.59
C ALA A 159 -2.64 4.41 -4.47
N GLY A 160 -3.44 4.78 -5.47
CA GLY A 160 -3.99 3.85 -6.45
C GLY A 160 -2.90 3.14 -7.25
N VAL A 161 -1.89 3.87 -7.74
CA VAL A 161 -0.75 3.30 -8.47
C VAL A 161 0.09 2.38 -7.59
N GLN A 162 0.39 2.79 -6.36
CA GLN A 162 1.13 1.96 -5.39
C GLN A 162 0.38 0.68 -5.03
N GLY A 163 -0.94 0.76 -4.85
CA GLY A 163 -1.79 -0.37 -4.49
C GLY A 163 -1.97 -1.41 -5.61
N MET A 164 -1.80 -1.04 -6.88
CA MET A 164 -1.98 -1.96 -8.01
C MET A 164 -1.07 -3.18 -7.92
N GLY A 165 0.21 -2.99 -7.58
CA GLY A 165 1.17 -4.09 -7.43
C GLY A 165 0.80 -5.05 -6.31
N LEU A 166 0.29 -4.54 -5.20
CA LEU A 166 -0.18 -5.36 -4.07
C LEU A 166 -1.38 -6.23 -4.46
N LEU A 167 -2.38 -5.63 -5.11
CA LEU A 167 -3.56 -6.36 -5.59
C LEU A 167 -3.19 -7.40 -6.64
N GLN A 168 -2.28 -7.08 -7.56
CA GLN A 168 -1.80 -8.01 -8.56
C GLN A 168 -1.09 -9.20 -7.93
N ALA A 169 -0.18 -8.96 -6.97
CA ALA A 169 0.52 -10.02 -6.25
C ALA A 169 -0.44 -10.89 -5.43
N MET A 170 -1.40 -10.28 -4.72
CA MET A 170 -2.40 -11.00 -3.93
C MET A 170 -3.31 -11.88 -4.79
N SER A 171 -3.69 -11.41 -5.97
CA SER A 171 -4.63 -12.10 -6.85
C SER A 171 -3.97 -13.13 -7.78
N ASP A 172 -2.64 -13.16 -7.88
CA ASP A 172 -1.94 -14.12 -8.75
C ASP A 172 -2.14 -15.55 -8.19
N PRO A 173 -2.67 -16.49 -8.97
CA PRO A 173 -2.92 -17.86 -8.52
C PRO A 173 -1.65 -18.64 -8.12
N ARG A 174 -0.47 -18.18 -8.53
CA ARG A 174 0.83 -18.79 -8.21
C ARG A 174 1.37 -18.32 -6.85
N THR A 175 0.84 -17.24 -6.31
CA THR A 175 1.26 -16.68 -5.01
C THR A 175 0.96 -17.68 -3.89
N THR A 176 1.96 -18.04 -3.10
CA THR A 176 1.80 -18.90 -1.91
C THR A 176 1.16 -18.13 -0.76
N LEU A 177 0.74 -18.84 0.31
CA LEU A 177 0.23 -18.17 1.51
C LEU A 177 1.28 -17.24 2.13
N ALA A 178 2.54 -17.68 2.23
CA ALA A 178 3.63 -16.83 2.73
C ALA A 178 3.80 -15.55 1.90
N GLN A 179 3.75 -15.65 0.58
CA GLN A 179 3.85 -14.50 -0.33
C GLN A 179 2.63 -13.56 -0.23
N ALA A 180 1.44 -14.12 -0.06
CA ALA A 180 0.22 -13.33 0.17
C ALA A 180 0.29 -12.57 1.50
N LEU A 181 0.72 -13.22 2.58
CA LEU A 181 0.94 -12.58 3.88
C LEU A 181 2.07 -11.54 3.83
N GLN A 182 3.13 -11.77 3.05
CA GLN A 182 4.17 -10.77 2.81
C GLN A 182 3.63 -9.53 2.07
N THR A 183 2.76 -9.75 1.09
CA THR A 183 2.07 -8.66 0.37
C THR A 183 1.18 -7.85 1.31
N LEU A 184 0.40 -8.53 2.15
CA LEU A 184 -0.44 -7.89 3.14
C LEU A 184 0.40 -7.14 4.18
N LEU A 185 1.49 -7.71 4.67
CA LEU A 185 2.41 -7.03 5.59
C LEU A 185 2.94 -5.70 5.03
N THR A 186 3.20 -5.65 3.72
CA THR A 186 3.63 -4.40 3.07
C THR A 186 2.51 -3.36 3.10
N ALA A 187 1.26 -3.77 2.88
CA ALA A 187 0.11 -2.88 3.00
C ALA A 187 -0.06 -2.35 4.43
N GLU A 188 -0.06 -3.23 5.44
CA GLU A 188 -0.23 -2.88 6.85
C GLU A 188 0.85 -1.91 7.37
N LEU A 189 2.11 -2.09 6.95
CA LEU A 189 3.20 -1.17 7.31
C LEU A 189 2.98 0.23 6.74
N THR A 190 2.51 0.32 5.51
CA THR A 190 2.20 1.60 4.85
C THR A 190 0.99 2.23 5.51
N ASP A 191 0.00 1.42 5.86
CA ASP A 191 -1.24 1.84 6.48
C ASP A 191 -1.01 2.49 7.84
N ASN A 192 -0.36 1.79 8.75
CA ASN A 192 -0.01 2.31 10.07
C ASN A 192 0.72 3.67 9.97
N ALA A 193 1.77 3.75 9.15
CA ALA A 193 2.52 4.99 8.97
C ALA A 193 1.67 6.14 8.42
N SER A 194 0.74 5.84 7.53
CA SER A 194 -0.14 6.85 6.92
C SER A 194 -1.20 7.36 7.89
N TRP A 195 -1.75 6.49 8.75
CA TRP A 195 -2.65 6.90 9.83
C TRP A 195 -1.93 7.79 10.85
N GLU A 196 -0.71 7.43 11.27
CA GLU A 196 0.11 8.24 12.18
C GLU A 196 0.30 9.67 11.64
N LEU A 197 0.68 9.79 10.36
CA LEU A 197 0.86 11.09 9.71
C LEU A 197 -0.44 11.89 9.61
N LEU A 198 -1.55 11.24 9.29
CA LEU A 198 -2.86 11.89 9.20
C LEU A 198 -3.36 12.37 10.58
N ILE A 199 -3.15 11.58 11.64
CA ILE A 199 -3.48 11.95 13.03
C ILE A 199 -2.68 13.18 13.46
N ALA A 200 -1.38 13.20 13.18
CA ALA A 200 -0.53 14.35 13.47
C ALA A 200 -1.02 15.61 12.74
N LEU A 201 -1.35 15.47 11.45
CA LEU A 201 -1.87 16.57 10.64
C LEU A 201 -3.21 17.08 11.16
N CYS A 202 -4.12 16.21 11.59
CA CYS A 202 -5.37 16.62 12.24
C CYS A 202 -5.13 17.44 13.51
N GLY A 203 -4.15 17.04 14.34
CA GLY A 203 -3.72 17.81 15.50
C GLY A 203 -3.23 19.22 15.16
N ASP A 204 -2.40 19.33 14.09
CA ASP A 204 -1.90 20.63 13.61
C ASP A 204 -3.05 21.56 13.12
N PHE A 205 -4.15 20.97 12.64
CA PHE A 205 -5.35 21.70 12.22
C PHE A 205 -6.35 21.96 13.37
N GLY A 206 -6.09 21.46 14.59
CA GLY A 206 -7.02 21.58 15.72
C GLY A 206 -8.31 20.79 15.55
N LEU A 207 -8.26 19.68 14.80
CA LEU A 207 -9.40 18.81 14.52
C LEU A 207 -9.45 17.64 15.53
N ASP A 208 -9.58 17.97 16.83
CA ASP A 208 -9.45 17.03 17.94
C ASP A 208 -10.42 15.83 17.84
N GLU A 209 -11.65 16.06 17.38
CA GLU A 209 -12.63 14.99 17.19
C GLU A 209 -12.17 13.98 16.13
N LEU A 210 -11.75 14.46 14.97
CA LEU A 210 -11.21 13.59 13.89
C LEU A 210 -9.94 12.91 14.33
N GLN A 211 -9.03 13.61 15.02
CA GLN A 211 -7.82 13.05 15.58
C GLN A 211 -8.13 11.86 16.51
N GLY A 212 -9.12 12.00 17.38
CA GLY A 212 -9.56 10.93 18.29
C GLY A 212 -10.11 9.71 17.55
N ARG A 213 -10.96 9.93 16.54
CA ARG A 213 -11.55 8.86 15.71
C ARG A 213 -10.47 8.13 14.88
N PHE A 214 -9.53 8.86 14.30
CA PHE A 214 -8.42 8.28 13.54
C PHE A 214 -7.44 7.53 14.43
N THR A 215 -7.22 7.99 15.66
CA THR A 215 -6.43 7.25 16.66
C THR A 215 -7.08 5.90 17.00
N GLN A 216 -8.40 5.80 16.98
CA GLN A 216 -9.08 4.52 17.16
C GLN A 216 -8.89 3.60 15.96
N ALA A 217 -8.97 4.12 14.73
CA ALA A 217 -8.68 3.36 13.51
C ALA A 217 -7.23 2.82 13.55
N LEU A 218 -6.25 3.66 13.88
CA LEU A 218 -4.84 3.24 13.99
C LEU A 218 -4.65 2.06 14.96
N ARG A 219 -5.40 1.99 16.07
CA ARG A 219 -5.30 0.83 16.98
C ARG A 219 -5.71 -0.48 16.31
N HIS A 220 -6.72 -0.46 15.45
CA HIS A 220 -7.10 -1.63 14.67
C HIS A 220 -5.97 -2.02 13.69
N GLU A 221 -5.36 -1.02 13.03
CA GLU A 221 -4.25 -1.26 12.10
C GLU A 221 -3.00 -1.80 12.79
N GLU A 222 -2.70 -1.33 14.01
CA GLU A 222 -1.62 -1.90 14.83
C GLU A 222 -1.88 -3.38 15.16
N GLU A 223 -3.13 -3.76 15.44
CA GLU A 223 -3.52 -5.14 15.64
C GLU A 223 -3.45 -5.96 14.35
N HIS A 224 -3.88 -5.40 13.20
CA HIS A 224 -3.75 -6.04 11.89
C HIS A 224 -2.27 -6.35 11.61
N LEU A 225 -1.41 -5.35 11.73
CA LEU A 225 0.03 -5.49 11.53
C LEU A 225 0.65 -6.58 12.40
N GLN A 226 0.31 -6.63 13.69
CA GLN A 226 0.81 -7.64 14.61
C GLN A 226 0.35 -9.04 14.22
N ARG A 227 -0.93 -9.22 13.86
CA ARG A 227 -1.50 -10.51 13.43
C ARG A 227 -0.83 -10.99 12.16
N VAL A 228 -0.73 -10.13 11.14
CA VAL A 228 -0.11 -10.48 9.85
C VAL A 228 1.35 -10.87 10.02
N ARG A 229 2.11 -10.13 10.84
CA ARG A 229 3.50 -10.50 11.20
C ARG A 229 3.58 -11.86 11.88
N GLY A 230 2.69 -12.13 12.82
CA GLY A 230 2.64 -13.39 13.55
C GLY A 230 2.35 -14.57 12.62
N TRP A 231 1.34 -14.43 11.76
CA TRP A 231 0.96 -15.46 10.79
C TRP A 231 2.08 -15.72 9.76
N LEU A 232 2.66 -14.66 9.19
CA LEU A 232 3.78 -14.81 8.27
C LEU A 232 4.97 -15.51 8.92
N ALA A 233 5.34 -15.11 10.13
CA ALA A 233 6.44 -15.72 10.85
C ALA A 233 6.18 -17.22 11.15
N ALA A 234 4.94 -17.59 11.48
CA ALA A 234 4.56 -18.99 11.71
C ALA A 234 4.66 -19.83 10.43
N VAL A 235 4.14 -19.31 9.30
CA VAL A 235 4.23 -19.99 8.00
C VAL A 235 5.69 -20.18 7.59
N LEU A 236 6.50 -19.12 7.64
CA LEU A 236 7.93 -19.20 7.26
C LEU A 236 8.72 -20.17 8.14
N ARG A 237 8.44 -20.23 9.45
CA ARG A 237 9.09 -21.20 10.34
C ARG A 237 8.69 -22.64 10.00
N THR A 238 7.44 -22.87 9.69
CA THR A 238 6.94 -24.18 9.29
C THR A 238 7.60 -24.67 8.01
N GLU A 239 7.64 -23.81 6.99
CA GLU A 239 8.30 -24.09 5.69
C GLU A 239 9.80 -24.32 5.86
N ALA A 240 10.50 -23.46 6.62
CA ALA A 240 11.94 -23.54 6.81
C ALA A 240 12.38 -24.77 7.60
N LEU A 241 11.57 -25.23 8.56
CA LEU A 241 11.90 -26.36 9.42
C LEU A 241 11.35 -27.71 8.90
N GLY A 242 10.66 -27.72 7.77
CA GLY A 242 10.04 -28.90 7.18
C GLY A 242 9.03 -29.59 8.13
N ARG A 243 8.42 -28.84 9.04
CA ARG A 243 7.39 -29.34 9.95
C ARG A 243 6.05 -29.27 9.24
N ALA A 244 5.58 -30.41 8.76
CA ALA A 244 4.17 -30.55 8.39
C ALA A 244 3.33 -30.43 9.68
N HIS A 245 2.32 -29.58 9.65
CA HIS A 245 1.28 -29.53 10.68
C HIS A 245 0.30 -30.70 10.51
#